data_a11a3702cc15a42309dade2d3ac90882
#
_entry.id   a11a3702cc15a42309dade2d3ac90882
#
_cell.length_a   1.000
_cell.length_b   1.000
_cell.length_c   1.000
_cell.angle_alpha   90.00
_cell.angle_beta   90.00
_cell.angle_gamma   90.00
#
_symmetry.space_group_name_H-M   'P 1'
#
loop_
_entity.id
_entity.type
_entity.pdbx_description
1 polymer ?
#
loop_
_entity_poly.entity_id
_entity_poly.type
_entity_poly.pdbx_seq_one_letter_code
_entity_poly.pdbx_strand_id
1 'polypeptide(L)'
;MPSILILEDDITFSLMLKTWLGRKGFEVSSVSSVSDARSRIEDASFDLILSDLRLPDGDGIDLLKWIKENNFVIPLIMMTSYAEIQTAVQAIKLGASDYIAKPLNPEELLGKIKDVIKTETGSVASATELERPTRSAKRPEPSGGTRSQYVEGQSQAARQLYEHVRLVAPTDMSVLITGSSGTGEE
;
A
#
# COMPACT_ATOMS: atom_id res chain seq x y z
N MET A 1 19.41 -13.09 -3.16
CA MET A 1 18.08 -12.99 -3.81
C MET A 1 17.16 -12.40 -2.77
N PRO A 2 16.29 -11.43 -3.11
CA PRO A 2 15.36 -10.88 -2.13
C PRO A 2 14.40 -11.95 -1.64
N SER A 3 14.16 -11.97 -0.31
CA SER A 3 13.33 -12.95 0.39
C SER A 3 11.96 -12.36 0.69
N ILE A 4 10.90 -13.02 0.27
CA ILE A 4 9.51 -12.57 0.44
C ILE A 4 8.73 -13.58 1.30
N LEU A 5 8.04 -13.08 2.32
CA LEU A 5 7.06 -13.85 3.09
C LEU A 5 5.66 -13.56 2.56
N ILE A 6 4.93 -14.59 2.16
CA ILE A 6 3.51 -14.51 1.80
C ILE A 6 2.68 -14.99 3.00
N LEU A 7 1.72 -14.18 3.41
CA LEU A 7 0.71 -14.51 4.42
C LEU A 7 -0.66 -14.52 3.74
N GLU A 8 -1.17 -15.73 3.49
CA GLU A 8 -2.38 -15.99 2.70
C GLU A 8 -2.98 -17.33 3.10
N ASP A 9 -4.25 -17.38 3.45
CA ASP A 9 -4.95 -18.60 3.87
C ASP A 9 -5.45 -19.46 2.69
N ASP A 10 -5.68 -18.86 1.52
CA ASP A 10 -5.95 -19.62 0.29
C ASP A 10 -4.66 -20.30 -0.20
N ILE A 11 -4.57 -21.60 0.04
CA ILE A 11 -3.41 -22.43 -0.32
C ILE A 11 -3.15 -22.40 -1.83
N THR A 12 -4.19 -22.39 -2.65
CA THR A 12 -4.07 -22.37 -4.12
C THR A 12 -3.48 -21.05 -4.60
N PHE A 13 -4.01 -19.96 -4.09
CA PHE A 13 -3.54 -18.61 -4.41
C PHE A 13 -2.10 -18.39 -3.90
N SER A 14 -1.81 -18.81 -2.67
CA SER A 14 -0.48 -18.76 -2.08
C SER A 14 0.55 -19.52 -2.90
N LEU A 15 0.23 -20.76 -3.33
CA LEU A 15 1.11 -21.57 -4.16
C LEU A 15 1.34 -20.96 -5.56
N MET A 16 0.29 -20.38 -6.15
CA MET A 16 0.39 -19.67 -7.42
C MET A 16 1.35 -18.48 -7.30
N LEU A 17 1.18 -17.64 -6.30
CA LEU A 17 2.05 -16.49 -6.04
C LEU A 17 3.50 -16.91 -5.78
N LYS A 18 3.70 -17.91 -4.92
CA LYS A 18 5.03 -18.47 -4.61
C LYS A 18 5.74 -18.94 -5.86
N THR A 19 5.04 -19.71 -6.69
CA THR A 19 5.61 -20.23 -7.95
C THR A 19 5.96 -19.11 -8.92
N TRP A 20 5.06 -18.15 -9.06
CA TRP A 20 5.24 -17.02 -9.98
C TRP A 20 6.39 -16.10 -9.55
N LEU A 21 6.44 -15.70 -8.26
CA LEU A 21 7.52 -14.87 -7.72
C LEU A 21 8.86 -15.60 -7.74
N GLY A 22 8.88 -16.91 -7.48
CA GLY A 22 10.09 -17.73 -7.60
C GLY A 22 10.68 -17.69 -9.02
N ARG A 23 9.83 -17.75 -10.07
CA ARG A 23 10.26 -17.57 -11.45
C ARG A 23 10.78 -16.17 -11.77
N LYS A 24 10.41 -15.14 -10.99
CA LYS A 24 10.90 -13.77 -11.11
C LYS A 24 12.19 -13.51 -10.35
N GLY A 25 12.73 -14.52 -9.66
CA GLY A 25 14.03 -14.46 -8.99
C GLY A 25 13.94 -14.04 -7.51
N PHE A 26 12.80 -14.25 -6.86
CA PHE A 26 12.62 -14.06 -5.43
C PHE A 26 12.71 -15.41 -4.70
N GLU A 27 13.24 -15.37 -3.48
CA GLU A 27 13.11 -16.47 -2.54
C GLU A 27 11.79 -16.29 -1.78
N VAL A 28 10.90 -17.29 -1.80
CA VAL A 28 9.53 -17.11 -1.31
C VAL A 28 9.17 -18.17 -0.28
N SER A 29 8.84 -17.72 0.91
CA SER A 29 8.19 -18.50 1.96
C SER A 29 6.71 -18.14 2.05
N SER A 30 5.87 -19.09 2.45
CA SER A 30 4.43 -18.84 2.63
C SER A 30 3.93 -19.46 3.92
N VAL A 31 3.01 -18.74 4.57
CA VAL A 31 2.31 -19.16 5.80
C VAL A 31 0.83 -18.79 5.64
N SER A 32 -0.04 -19.46 6.44
CA SER A 32 -1.50 -19.30 6.33
C SER A 32 -2.15 -18.63 7.55
N SER A 33 -1.36 -18.24 8.55
CA SER A 33 -1.86 -17.63 9.77
C SER A 33 -0.96 -16.50 10.26
N VAL A 34 -1.51 -15.56 11.03
CA VAL A 34 -0.75 -14.48 11.67
C VAL A 34 0.25 -15.04 12.67
N SER A 35 -0.13 -16.08 13.40
CA SER A 35 0.75 -16.75 14.38
C SER A 35 1.98 -17.36 13.72
N ASP A 36 1.81 -18.06 12.61
CA ASP A 36 2.92 -18.64 11.86
C ASP A 36 3.80 -17.54 11.22
N ALA A 37 3.18 -16.43 10.77
CA ALA A 37 3.93 -15.31 10.24
C ALA A 37 4.85 -14.69 11.30
N ARG A 38 4.35 -14.47 12.52
CA ARG A 38 5.16 -13.94 13.63
C ARG A 38 6.35 -14.84 13.93
N SER A 39 6.13 -16.14 14.10
CA SER A 39 7.21 -17.11 14.34
C SER A 39 8.25 -17.09 13.22
N ARG A 40 7.79 -17.00 11.95
CA ARG A 40 8.72 -16.96 10.81
C ARG A 40 9.53 -15.69 10.75
N ILE A 41 8.94 -14.52 11.12
CA ILE A 41 9.64 -13.23 11.16
C ILE A 41 10.69 -13.19 12.28
N GLU A 42 10.43 -13.88 13.39
CA GLU A 42 11.41 -14.03 14.49
C GLU A 42 12.58 -14.95 14.10
N ASP A 43 12.32 -15.99 13.31
CA ASP A 43 13.31 -17.02 12.96
C ASP A 43 14.14 -16.67 11.71
N ALA A 44 13.64 -15.78 10.83
CA ALA A 44 14.28 -15.48 9.54
C ALA A 44 14.08 -14.01 9.12
N SER A 45 15.03 -13.52 8.34
CA SER A 45 14.93 -12.17 7.76
C SER A 45 14.21 -12.18 6.41
N PHE A 46 13.34 -11.22 6.20
CA PHE A 46 12.62 -11.01 4.95
C PHE A 46 12.83 -9.58 4.44
N ASP A 47 12.92 -9.43 3.13
CA ASP A 47 13.02 -8.12 2.48
C ASP A 47 11.64 -7.51 2.19
N LEU A 48 10.58 -8.32 2.23
CA LEU A 48 9.21 -7.89 2.01
C LEU A 48 8.21 -8.91 2.59
N ILE A 49 7.09 -8.42 3.08
CA ILE A 49 5.91 -9.23 3.44
C ILE A 49 4.76 -8.86 2.49
N LEU A 50 4.14 -9.87 1.88
CA LEU A 50 2.85 -9.78 1.20
C LEU A 50 1.80 -10.39 2.09
N SER A 51 0.91 -9.60 2.67
CA SER A 51 -0.09 -10.08 3.62
C SER A 51 -1.51 -9.90 3.09
N ASP A 52 -2.31 -10.97 3.12
CA ASP A 52 -3.75 -10.77 3.03
C ASP A 52 -4.24 -9.97 4.23
N LEU A 53 -5.32 -9.25 4.01
CA LEU A 53 -6.00 -8.51 5.06
C LEU A 53 -6.79 -9.45 5.98
N ARG A 54 -7.50 -10.43 5.42
CA ARG A 54 -8.36 -11.37 6.17
C ARG A 54 -7.69 -12.72 6.35
N LEU A 55 -7.55 -13.14 7.59
CA LEU A 55 -6.89 -14.38 7.96
C LEU A 55 -7.72 -15.10 9.04
N PRO A 56 -7.60 -16.42 9.17
CA PRO A 56 -8.43 -17.20 10.09
C PRO A 56 -8.19 -16.88 11.58
N ASP A 57 -7.01 -16.39 11.94
CA ASP A 57 -6.60 -16.10 13.31
C ASP A 57 -6.36 -14.62 13.62
N GLY A 58 -6.76 -13.72 12.69
CA GLY A 58 -6.60 -12.28 12.84
C GLY A 58 -6.70 -11.54 11.52
N ASP A 59 -6.12 -10.36 11.44
CA ASP A 59 -6.00 -9.65 10.17
C ASP A 59 -4.56 -9.17 9.90
N GLY A 60 -4.28 -8.82 8.64
CA GLY A 60 -2.96 -8.33 8.25
C GLY A 60 -2.56 -7.03 8.94
N ILE A 61 -3.54 -6.25 9.44
CA ILE A 61 -3.29 -5.04 10.21
C ILE A 61 -2.72 -5.39 11.60
N ASP A 62 -3.16 -6.47 12.21
CA ASP A 62 -2.63 -6.91 13.50
C ASP A 62 -1.20 -7.40 13.37
N LEU A 63 -0.85 -8.04 12.25
CA LEU A 63 0.55 -8.34 11.94
C LEU A 63 1.37 -7.07 11.74
N LEU A 64 0.86 -6.09 11.00
CA LEU A 64 1.54 -4.82 10.75
C LEU A 64 1.83 -4.07 12.06
N LYS A 65 0.86 -3.97 12.96
CA LYS A 65 1.04 -3.37 14.29
C LYS A 65 2.13 -4.09 15.08
N TRP A 66 2.04 -5.41 15.12
CA TRP A 66 3.01 -6.24 15.82
C TRP A 66 4.44 -6.07 15.28
N ILE A 67 4.62 -5.99 13.97
CA ILE A 67 5.91 -5.68 13.32
C ILE A 67 6.47 -4.35 13.84
N LYS A 68 5.64 -3.30 13.89
CA LYS A 68 6.04 -1.97 14.35
C LYS A 68 6.35 -1.95 15.85
N GLU A 69 5.54 -2.59 16.68
CA GLU A 69 5.72 -2.67 18.13
C GLU A 69 7.00 -3.42 18.51
N ASN A 70 7.40 -4.40 17.72
CA ASN A 70 8.63 -5.16 17.94
C ASN A 70 9.85 -4.59 17.17
N ASN A 71 9.72 -3.39 16.58
CA ASN A 71 10.78 -2.68 15.87
C ASN A 71 11.41 -3.47 14.69
N PHE A 72 10.65 -4.36 14.07
CA PHE A 72 11.07 -4.97 12.83
C PHE A 72 10.99 -3.93 11.69
N VAL A 73 12.07 -3.83 10.92
CA VAL A 73 12.15 -2.96 9.75
C VAL A 73 11.95 -3.83 8.50
N ILE A 74 10.74 -4.29 8.31
CA ILE A 74 10.36 -5.10 7.16
C ILE A 74 9.18 -4.43 6.47
N PRO A 75 9.30 -4.03 5.20
CA PRO A 75 8.21 -3.46 4.45
C PRO A 75 7.07 -4.47 4.25
N LEU A 76 5.84 -3.99 4.30
CA LEU A 76 4.65 -4.82 4.14
C LEU A 76 3.73 -4.22 3.08
N ILE A 77 3.38 -5.03 2.08
CA ILE A 77 2.32 -4.73 1.10
C ILE A 77 1.07 -5.51 1.48
N MET A 78 -0.04 -4.79 1.64
CA MET A 78 -1.33 -5.40 1.98
C MET A 78 -2.06 -5.84 0.72
N MET A 79 -2.49 -7.09 0.67
CA MET A 79 -3.40 -7.62 -0.36
C MET A 79 -4.83 -7.53 0.17
N THR A 80 -5.76 -6.99 -0.59
CA THR A 80 -7.14 -6.76 -0.11
C THR A 80 -8.17 -7.01 -1.20
N SER A 81 -9.36 -7.42 -0.82
CA SER A 81 -10.50 -7.46 -1.73
C SER A 81 -11.06 -6.05 -1.98
N TYR A 82 -11.70 -5.85 -3.12
CA TYR A 82 -12.25 -4.55 -3.56
C TYR A 82 -13.19 -3.85 -2.57
N ALA A 83 -13.80 -4.61 -1.68
CA ALA A 83 -14.76 -4.10 -0.69
C ALA A 83 -14.11 -3.35 0.50
N GLU A 84 -12.77 -3.34 0.61
CA GLU A 84 -12.06 -2.93 1.83
C GLU A 84 -11.09 -1.76 1.64
N ILE A 85 -11.40 -0.84 0.71
CA ILE A 85 -10.57 0.35 0.42
C ILE A 85 -10.30 1.18 1.69
N GLN A 86 -11.28 1.31 2.58
CA GLN A 86 -11.09 2.05 3.83
C GLN A 86 -10.03 1.40 4.73
N THR A 87 -10.00 0.08 4.74
CA THR A 87 -9.02 -0.69 5.51
C THR A 87 -7.62 -0.60 4.90
N ALA A 88 -7.53 -0.55 3.56
CA ALA A 88 -6.25 -0.30 2.87
C ALA A 88 -5.66 1.08 3.25
N VAL A 89 -6.49 2.13 3.25
CA VAL A 89 -6.07 3.48 3.71
C VAL A 89 -5.63 3.45 5.17
N GLN A 90 -6.30 2.69 6.02
CA GLN A 90 -5.89 2.51 7.41
C GLN A 90 -4.54 1.80 7.52
N ALA A 91 -4.29 0.77 6.71
CA ALA A 91 -3.02 0.06 6.69
C ALA A 91 -1.85 1.00 6.33
N ILE A 92 -2.01 1.86 5.32
CA ILE A 92 -1.00 2.87 4.96
C ILE A 92 -0.74 3.84 6.12
N LYS A 93 -1.79 4.33 6.79
CA LYS A 93 -1.63 5.21 7.97
C LYS A 93 -0.90 4.53 9.12
N LEU A 94 -1.01 3.23 9.25
CA LEU A 94 -0.30 2.41 10.24
C LEU A 94 1.11 2.02 9.80
N GLY A 95 1.53 2.42 8.60
CA GLY A 95 2.89 2.25 8.11
C GLY A 95 3.09 1.03 7.21
N ALA A 96 2.04 0.51 6.56
CA ALA A 96 2.21 -0.38 5.42
C ALA A 96 2.91 0.38 4.30
N SER A 97 3.78 -0.31 3.56
CA SER A 97 4.54 0.31 2.47
C SER A 97 3.66 0.56 1.24
N ASP A 98 2.71 -0.34 0.99
CA ASP A 98 1.72 -0.19 -0.09
C ASP A 98 0.54 -1.15 0.12
N TYR A 99 -0.44 -1.08 -0.78
CA TYR A 99 -1.51 -2.07 -0.88
C TYR A 99 -1.77 -2.46 -2.34
N ILE A 100 -2.41 -3.60 -2.54
CA ILE A 100 -2.84 -4.06 -3.86
C ILE A 100 -4.20 -4.77 -3.76
N ALA A 101 -5.09 -4.48 -4.72
CA ALA A 101 -6.42 -5.08 -4.75
C ALA A 101 -6.40 -6.46 -5.43
N LYS A 102 -7.13 -7.40 -4.88
CA LYS A 102 -7.44 -8.69 -5.53
C LYS A 102 -8.63 -8.51 -6.50
N PRO A 103 -8.61 -9.06 -7.71
CA PRO A 103 -7.61 -9.97 -8.29
C PRO A 103 -6.30 -9.26 -8.65
N LEU A 104 -5.16 -9.85 -8.31
CA LEU A 104 -3.87 -9.23 -8.51
C LEU A 104 -3.50 -9.12 -10.00
N ASN A 105 -3.07 -7.92 -10.42
CA ASN A 105 -2.38 -7.73 -11.66
C ASN A 105 -0.88 -8.08 -11.47
N PRO A 106 -0.34 -9.07 -12.20
CA PRO A 106 1.04 -9.50 -11.99
C PRO A 106 2.09 -8.43 -12.25
N GLU A 107 1.86 -7.56 -13.23
CA GLU A 107 2.82 -6.48 -13.57
C GLU A 107 2.81 -5.39 -12.50
N GLU A 108 1.63 -5.01 -12.03
CA GLU A 108 1.46 -4.05 -10.94
C GLU A 108 2.11 -4.57 -9.66
N LEU A 109 1.84 -5.81 -9.27
CA LEU A 109 2.44 -6.44 -8.09
C LEU A 109 3.98 -6.43 -8.19
N LEU A 110 4.52 -6.81 -9.35
CA LEU A 110 5.97 -6.83 -9.54
C LEU A 110 6.59 -5.42 -9.47
N GLY A 111 5.90 -4.42 -10.00
CA GLY A 111 6.29 -3.01 -9.91
C GLY A 111 6.39 -2.58 -8.45
N LYS A 112 5.30 -2.73 -7.68
CA LYS A 112 5.24 -2.38 -6.26
C LYS A 112 6.31 -3.10 -5.42
N ILE A 113 6.51 -4.40 -5.64
CA ILE A 113 7.56 -5.18 -4.95
C ILE A 113 8.94 -4.56 -5.20
N LYS A 114 9.27 -4.28 -6.46
CA LYS A 114 10.58 -3.73 -6.83
C LYS A 114 10.80 -2.33 -6.26
N ASP A 115 9.79 -1.50 -6.27
CA ASP A 115 9.88 -0.12 -5.77
C ASP A 115 10.08 -0.13 -4.25
N VAL A 116 9.34 -0.93 -3.53
CA VAL A 116 9.47 -1.07 -2.07
C VAL A 116 10.85 -1.60 -1.68
N ILE A 117 11.34 -2.67 -2.31
CA ILE A 117 12.66 -3.26 -2.01
C ILE A 117 13.79 -2.29 -2.36
N LYS A 118 13.68 -1.52 -3.45
CA LYS A 118 14.69 -0.51 -3.83
C LYS A 118 14.76 0.64 -2.83
N THR A 119 13.63 1.11 -2.34
CA THR A 119 13.55 2.21 -1.38
C THR A 119 14.27 1.84 -0.09
N GLU A 120 14.10 0.63 0.41
CA GLU A 120 14.79 0.14 1.61
C GLU A 120 16.30 -0.03 1.39
N THR A 121 16.72 -0.51 0.22
CA THR A 121 18.15 -0.68 -0.10
C THR A 121 18.86 0.67 -0.28
N GLY A 122 18.14 1.72 -0.68
CA GLY A 122 18.67 3.09 -0.82
C GLY A 122 18.74 3.88 0.49
N SER A 123 17.97 3.49 1.50
CA SER A 123 17.89 4.21 2.79
C SER A 123 19.08 3.96 3.72
N VAL A 124 19.91 2.97 3.46
CA VAL A 124 21.12 2.68 4.30
C VAL A 124 22.32 3.57 3.94
N ALA A 125 22.25 4.35 2.85
CA ALA A 125 23.36 5.14 2.36
C ALA A 125 23.22 6.67 2.53
N SER A 126 22.19 7.18 3.25
CA SER A 126 22.05 8.64 3.39
C SER A 126 21.43 9.06 4.72
N ALA A 127 22.08 8.67 5.80
CA ALA A 127 21.90 9.32 7.11
C ALA A 127 23.09 10.26 7.37
N THR A 128 23.25 11.26 6.53
CA THR A 128 24.07 12.47 6.86
C THR A 128 23.77 13.53 5.80
N GLU A 129 22.83 14.39 6.07
CA GLU A 129 22.95 15.84 5.89
C GLU A 129 21.58 16.50 6.11
N LEU A 130 21.45 17.03 7.32
CA LEU A 130 20.48 18.06 7.64
C LEU A 130 20.93 19.34 6.95
N GLU A 131 20.36 19.71 5.84
CA GLU A 131 20.39 21.09 5.40
C GLU A 131 18.99 21.66 5.35
N ARG A 132 18.81 22.69 6.16
CA ARG A 132 17.62 23.56 6.20
C ARG A 132 17.49 24.28 4.84
N PRO A 133 16.30 24.35 4.24
CA PRO A 133 16.11 25.29 3.15
C PRO A 133 15.92 26.69 3.73
N THR A 134 16.87 27.55 3.43
CA THR A 134 16.78 29.00 3.58
C THR A 134 15.68 29.54 2.69
N ARG A 135 14.85 30.40 3.27
CA ARG A 135 13.89 31.27 2.58
C ARG A 135 14.56 32.06 1.46
N SER A 136 13.99 32.06 0.29
CA SER A 136 13.59 33.23 -0.50
C SER A 136 13.51 32.90 -1.98
N ALA A 137 12.31 32.87 -2.54
CA ALA A 137 12.03 33.46 -3.86
C ALA A 137 10.53 33.47 -4.13
N LYS A 138 10.04 34.69 -4.18
CA LYS A 138 8.87 35.22 -4.87
C LYS A 138 8.03 34.25 -5.70
N ARG A 139 6.80 34.08 -5.22
CA ARG A 139 5.65 33.57 -5.94
C ARG A 139 5.23 34.58 -7.03
N PRO A 140 5.08 34.21 -8.29
CA PRO A 140 4.24 34.93 -9.22
C PRO A 140 2.79 34.51 -8.99
N GLU A 141 1.94 35.47 -8.74
CA GLU A 141 0.49 35.28 -8.80
C GLU A 141 0.05 35.04 -10.25
N PRO A 142 -0.80 34.06 -10.54
CA PRO A 142 -1.55 34.04 -11.77
C PRO A 142 -2.85 34.82 -11.56
N SER A 143 -2.90 35.95 -12.27
CA SER A 143 -4.11 36.69 -12.53
C SER A 143 -5.13 35.87 -13.29
N GLY A 144 -6.37 35.93 -12.81
CA GLY A 144 -7.62 35.85 -13.52
C GLY A 144 -7.84 34.72 -14.54
N GLY A 145 -8.64 33.73 -14.15
CA GLY A 145 -9.26 32.79 -15.10
C GLY A 145 -10.38 32.03 -14.42
N THR A 146 -11.61 32.44 -14.69
CA THR A 146 -12.89 31.70 -14.58
C THR A 146 -13.00 30.64 -13.50
N ARG A 147 -13.64 30.98 -12.40
CA ARG A 147 -14.23 30.03 -11.47
C ARG A 147 -15.26 29.19 -12.25
N SER A 148 -14.86 28.00 -12.69
CA SER A 148 -15.80 26.93 -12.97
C SER A 148 -16.56 26.67 -11.69
N GLN A 149 -17.86 26.98 -11.68
CA GLN A 149 -18.77 26.60 -10.60
C GLN A 149 -18.92 25.07 -10.69
N TYR A 150 -18.05 24.33 -9.99
CA TYR A 150 -18.33 22.92 -9.72
C TYR A 150 -19.52 22.84 -8.76
N VAL A 151 -20.57 22.15 -9.20
CA VAL A 151 -21.75 21.91 -8.37
C VAL A 151 -21.39 20.80 -7.39
N GLU A 152 -21.08 21.16 -6.15
CA GLU A 152 -20.89 20.18 -5.09
C GLU A 152 -22.23 19.50 -4.78
N GLY A 153 -22.30 18.18 -5.02
CA GLY A 153 -23.47 17.38 -4.68
C GLY A 153 -23.71 17.35 -3.16
N GLN A 154 -24.93 17.65 -2.73
CA GLN A 154 -25.31 17.66 -1.31
C GLN A 154 -25.87 16.31 -0.80
N SER A 155 -25.91 15.30 -1.65
CA SER A 155 -26.38 13.96 -1.26
C SER A 155 -25.42 13.30 -0.27
N GLN A 156 -25.91 12.35 0.52
CA GLN A 156 -25.08 11.59 1.45
C GLN A 156 -23.95 10.84 0.73
N ALA A 157 -24.22 10.29 -0.46
CA ALA A 157 -23.23 9.62 -1.30
C ALA A 157 -22.15 10.60 -1.80
N ALA A 158 -22.53 11.83 -2.20
CA ALA A 158 -21.57 12.85 -2.60
C ALA A 158 -20.67 13.28 -1.43
N ARG A 159 -21.21 13.45 -0.24
CA ARG A 159 -20.41 13.77 0.96
C ARG A 159 -19.40 12.68 1.27
N GLN A 160 -19.78 11.41 1.21
CA GLN A 160 -18.88 10.28 1.40
C GLN A 160 -17.77 10.25 0.33
N LEU A 161 -18.12 10.53 -0.94
CA LEU A 161 -17.13 10.63 -2.02
C LEU A 161 -16.11 11.75 -1.75
N TYR A 162 -16.56 12.95 -1.35
CA TYR A 162 -15.65 14.05 -1.02
C TYR A 162 -14.79 13.78 0.21
N GLU A 163 -15.28 13.05 1.20
CA GLU A 163 -14.46 12.59 2.33
C GLU A 163 -13.36 11.64 1.87
N HIS A 164 -13.67 10.68 0.99
CA HIS A 164 -12.69 9.77 0.42
C HIS A 164 -11.64 10.51 -0.42
N VAL A 165 -12.07 11.44 -1.27
CA VAL A 165 -11.15 12.29 -2.05
C VAL A 165 -10.22 13.09 -1.15
N ARG A 166 -10.71 13.68 -0.07
CA ARG A 166 -9.87 14.43 0.89
C ARG A 166 -8.86 13.56 1.63
N LEU A 167 -9.18 12.28 1.84
CA LEU A 167 -8.26 11.33 2.47
C LEU A 167 -7.12 10.91 1.53
N VAL A 168 -7.41 10.83 0.23
CA VAL A 168 -6.46 10.34 -0.78
C VAL A 168 -5.68 11.46 -1.45
N ALA A 169 -6.27 12.67 -1.57
CA ALA A 169 -5.64 13.81 -2.23
C ALA A 169 -4.25 14.24 -1.71
N PRO A 170 -3.90 14.08 -0.41
CA PRO A 170 -2.55 14.37 0.07
C PRO A 170 -1.55 13.22 -0.13
N THR A 171 -1.94 12.13 -0.78
CA THR A 171 -1.07 10.96 -1.03
C THR A 171 -0.73 10.85 -2.52
N ASP A 172 0.35 10.17 -2.87
CA ASP A 172 0.73 9.88 -4.27
C ASP A 172 -0.08 8.70 -4.88
N MET A 173 -1.27 8.42 -4.34
CA MET A 173 -2.12 7.31 -4.78
C MET A 173 -2.88 7.67 -6.05
N SER A 174 -2.87 6.77 -7.04
CA SER A 174 -3.75 6.86 -8.21
C SER A 174 -5.17 6.48 -7.83
N VAL A 175 -6.14 7.31 -8.17
CA VAL A 175 -7.57 7.09 -7.90
C VAL A 175 -8.30 6.90 -9.21
N LEU A 176 -9.02 5.78 -9.34
CA LEU A 176 -9.95 5.55 -10.44
C LEU A 176 -11.37 5.83 -9.95
N ILE A 177 -12.02 6.81 -10.57
CA ILE A 177 -13.44 7.11 -10.33
C ILE A 177 -14.26 6.42 -11.41
N THR A 178 -15.21 5.58 -11.02
CA THR A 178 -16.13 4.90 -11.94
C THR A 178 -17.56 5.31 -11.63
N GLY A 179 -18.33 5.56 -12.67
CA GLY A 179 -19.73 5.94 -12.55
C GLY A 179 -20.58 5.43 -13.73
N SER A 180 -21.89 5.59 -13.65
CA SER A 180 -22.77 5.33 -14.80
C SER A 180 -22.55 6.40 -15.87
N SER A 181 -22.63 6.03 -17.15
CA SER A 181 -22.49 6.97 -18.26
C SER A 181 -23.40 8.21 -18.09
N GLY A 182 -22.78 9.39 -18.08
CA GLY A 182 -23.51 10.67 -17.90
C GLY A 182 -23.50 11.25 -16.48
N THR A 183 -22.69 10.70 -15.57
CA THR A 183 -22.54 11.22 -14.19
C THR A 183 -21.52 12.37 -14.04
N GLY A 184 -20.94 12.88 -15.14
CA GLY A 184 -20.03 14.03 -15.11
C GLY A 184 -18.60 13.66 -14.71
N GLU A 185 -18.05 12.66 -15.34
CA GLU A 185 -16.66 12.15 -15.16
C GLU A 185 -15.65 13.00 -15.96
N GLU A 186 -15.66 14.31 -15.81
CA GLU A 186 -14.66 15.19 -16.45
C GLU A 186 -13.57 15.62 -15.46
#